data_389a159a4ffba011cfc258e0e2172638
#
_entry.id   389a159a4ffba011cfc258e0e2172638
#
_cell.length_a   1.000
_cell.length_b   1.000
_cell.length_c   1.000
_cell.angle_alpha   90.00
_cell.angle_beta   90.00
_cell.angle_gamma   90.00
#
_symmetry.space_group_name_H-M   'P 1'
#
loop_
_entity.id
_entity.type
_entity.pdbx_description
1 polymer ?
#
loop_
_entity_poly.entity_id
_entity_poly.type
_entity_poly.pdbx_seq_one_letter_code
_entity_poly.pdbx_strand_id
1 'polypeptide(L)' 'MKNNNALVPTNLASVLLGRSESTLKRYRDCCGGFLENGKHYFLGPKKNSVITWDVEAVKTAFNKR' A
#
# COMPACT_ATOMS: atom_id res chain seq x y z
N MET A 1 14.31 2.65 16.18
CA MET A 1 13.71 2.57 16.00
C MET A 1 13.00 2.32 15.33
N LYS A 2 12.81 2.10 15.21
CA LYS A 2 12.18 1.76 14.80
C LYS A 2 11.11 1.74 14.23
N ASN A 3 11.39 1.93 13.65
CA ASN A 3 10.27 1.97 12.87
C ASN A 3 9.39 0.78 12.95
N ASN A 4 8.20 0.90 13.36
CA ASN A 4 7.33 -0.20 13.61
C ASN A 4 6.05 -0.10 12.83
N ASN A 5 6.12 0.37 11.62
CA ASN A 5 4.94 0.44 10.79
C ASN A 5 4.45 -0.95 10.48
N ALA A 6 3.28 -1.28 10.93
CA ALA A 6 2.69 -2.57 10.65
C ALA A 6 2.20 -2.60 9.22
N LEU A 7 2.40 -3.73 8.57
CA LEU A 7 1.85 -3.93 7.23
C LEU A 7 0.46 -4.54 7.38
N VAL A 8 -0.47 -4.06 6.61
CA VAL A 8 -1.86 -4.49 6.71
C VAL A 8 -2.35 -4.98 5.35
N PRO A 9 -3.33 -5.89 5.33
CA PRO A 9 -3.88 -6.36 4.06
C PRO A 9 -4.66 -5.25 3.36
N THR A 10 -4.98 -5.48 2.09
CA THR A 10 -5.64 -4.47 1.27
C THR A 10 -6.96 -4.00 1.84
N ASN A 11 -7.77 -4.91 2.34
CA ASN A 11 -9.08 -4.52 2.87
C ASN A 11 -8.96 -3.58 4.06
N LEU A 12 -8.00 -3.84 4.94
CA LEU A 12 -7.79 -2.97 6.09
C LEU A 12 -7.17 -1.65 5.65
N ALA A 13 -6.21 -1.70 4.71
CA ALA A 13 -5.60 -0.49 4.21
C ALA A 13 -6.65 0.43 3.59
N SER A 14 -7.62 -0.12 2.86
CA SER A 14 -8.66 0.68 2.25
C SER A 14 -9.47 1.42 3.30
N VAL A 15 -9.79 0.76 4.41
CA VAL A 15 -10.53 1.39 5.49
C VAL A 15 -9.70 2.50 6.13
N LEU A 16 -8.46 2.20 6.46
CA LEU A 16 -7.60 3.15 7.16
C LEU A 16 -7.26 4.37 6.30
N LEU A 17 -7.19 4.18 4.99
CA LEU A 17 -6.86 5.25 4.08
C LEU A 17 -8.08 5.95 3.50
N GLY A 18 -9.26 5.40 3.70
CA GLY A 18 -10.47 5.97 3.16
C GLY A 18 -10.53 5.88 1.65
N ARG A 19 -9.92 4.85 1.06
CA ARG A 19 -9.92 4.64 -0.38
C ARG A 19 -10.40 3.23 -0.66
N SER A 20 -11.01 3.02 -1.81
CA SER A 20 -11.43 1.66 -2.17
C SER A 20 -10.20 0.79 -2.48
N GLU A 21 -10.39 -0.53 -2.36
CA GLU A 21 -9.30 -1.45 -2.68
C GLU A 21 -8.87 -1.31 -4.14
N SER A 22 -9.83 -1.12 -5.04
CA SER A 22 -9.51 -0.93 -6.45
C SER A 22 -8.66 0.30 -6.69
N THR A 23 -8.98 1.38 -5.98
CA THR A 23 -8.23 2.63 -6.08
C THR A 23 -6.78 2.43 -5.62
N LEU A 24 -6.60 1.74 -4.48
CA LEU A 24 -5.26 1.48 -3.98
C LEU A 24 -4.44 0.68 -4.98
N LYS A 25 -5.05 -0.36 -5.54
CA LYS A 25 -4.35 -1.20 -6.50
C LYS A 25 -4.00 -0.46 -7.78
N ARG A 26 -4.84 0.49 -8.17
CA ARG A 26 -4.61 1.28 -9.36
C ARG A 26 -3.46 2.28 -9.18
N TYR A 27 -3.21 2.70 -7.94
CA TYR A 27 -2.14 3.65 -7.65
C TYR A 27 -0.77 3.00 -7.61
N ARG A 28 -0.68 1.67 -7.74
CA ARG A 28 0.61 0.99 -7.73
C ARG A 28 1.40 1.33 -8.98
N ASP A 29 2.72 1.31 -8.86
CA ASP A 29 3.61 1.63 -9.96
C ASP A 29 3.41 0.70 -11.17
N CYS A 30 3.06 -0.56 -10.93
CA CYS A 30 2.82 -1.48 -12.03
C CYS A 30 1.57 -1.12 -12.83
N CYS A 31 0.74 -0.23 -12.31
CA CYS A 31 -0.47 0.23 -12.99
C CYS A 31 -0.36 1.71 -13.38
N GLY A 32 0.85 2.23 -13.40
CA GLY A 32 1.07 3.63 -13.77
C GLY A 32 0.88 4.61 -12.63
N GLY A 33 0.77 4.12 -11.42
CA GLY A 33 0.57 4.99 -10.27
C GLY A 33 1.88 5.38 -9.60
N PHE A 34 1.77 6.01 -8.45
CA PHE A 34 2.93 6.56 -7.75
C PHE A 34 3.37 5.75 -6.53
N LEU A 35 2.64 4.69 -6.19
CA LEU A 35 3.02 3.85 -5.06
C LEU A 35 4.01 2.79 -5.54
N GLU A 36 5.12 2.66 -4.83
CA GLU A 36 6.24 1.82 -5.24
C GLU A 36 6.26 0.50 -4.49
N ASN A 37 6.48 -0.56 -5.22
CA ASN A 37 6.65 -1.90 -4.65
C ASN A 37 7.89 -1.91 -3.77
N GLY A 38 7.76 -2.42 -2.55
CA GLY A 38 8.87 -2.47 -1.62
C GLY A 38 9.03 -1.22 -0.78
N LYS A 39 8.14 -0.25 -0.96
CA LYS A 39 8.18 0.98 -0.18
C LYS A 39 6.79 1.29 0.38
N HIS A 40 5.80 1.36 -0.49
CA HIS A 40 4.43 1.66 -0.07
C HIS A 40 3.60 0.40 0.08
N TYR A 41 3.91 -0.60 -0.69
CA TYR A 41 3.22 -1.88 -0.60
C TYR A 41 4.20 -2.99 -0.88
N PHE A 42 3.84 -4.20 -0.48
CA PHE A 42 4.71 -5.35 -0.60
C PHE A 42 3.93 -6.53 -1.15
N LEU A 43 4.49 -7.17 -2.16
CA LEU A 43 3.92 -8.38 -2.71
C LEU A 43 4.48 -9.57 -1.96
N GLY A 44 3.66 -10.58 -1.76
CA GLY A 44 4.14 -11.80 -1.14
C GLY A 44 5.03 -12.59 -2.09
N PRO A 45 5.63 -13.68 -1.57
CA PRO A 45 6.55 -14.48 -2.38
C PRO A 45 5.87 -15.31 -3.45
N LYS A 46 4.55 -15.49 -3.36
CA LYS A 46 3.80 -16.29 -4.32
C LYS A 46 2.77 -15.43 -5.01
N LYS A 47 2.33 -15.87 -6.20
CA LYS A 47 1.32 -15.16 -6.96
C LYS A 47 0.07 -14.86 -6.16
N ASN A 48 -0.33 -15.81 -5.32
CA ASN A 48 -1.58 -15.70 -4.58
C ASN A 48 -1.42 -15.06 -3.22
N SER A 49 -0.24 -14.56 -2.92
CA SER A 49 -0.02 -13.93 -1.62
C SER A 49 -0.79 -12.63 -1.54
N VAL A 50 -1.23 -12.30 -0.34
CA VAL A 50 -1.95 -11.06 -0.08
C VAL A 50 -0.98 -9.89 -0.20
N ILE A 51 -1.43 -8.81 -0.84
CA ILE A 51 -0.66 -7.59 -0.87
C ILE A 51 -0.78 -6.93 0.50
N THR A 52 0.34 -6.52 1.06
CA THR A 52 0.34 -5.79 2.32
C THR A 52 0.79 -4.35 2.06
N TRP A 53 0.33 -3.44 2.91
CA TRP A 53 0.52 -2.01 2.69
C TRP A 53 1.10 -1.36 3.92
N ASP A 54 2.04 -0.45 3.70
CA ASP A 54 2.56 0.42 4.75
C ASP A 54 1.70 1.67 4.74
N VAL A 55 0.72 1.72 5.62
CA VAL A 55 -0.28 2.79 5.62
C VAL A 55 0.37 4.16 5.83
N GLU A 56 1.37 4.23 6.70
CA GLU A 56 2.03 5.51 6.95
C GLU A 56 2.76 6.01 5.71
N ALA A 57 3.45 5.13 5.01
CA ALA A 57 4.13 5.52 3.79
C ALA A 57 3.14 5.96 2.72
N VAL A 58 2.01 5.25 2.61
CA VAL A 58 0.99 5.60 1.63
C VAL A 58 0.37 6.96 1.97
N LYS A 59 0.08 7.20 3.25
CA LYS A 59 -0.45 8.50 3.67
C LYS A 59 0.51 9.63 3.30
N THR A 60 1.79 9.42 3.56
CA THR A 60 2.79 10.42 3.23
C THR A 60 2.82 10.69 1.73
N ALA A 61 2.72 9.63 0.92
CA ALA A 61 2.71 9.78 -0.53
C ALA A 61 1.48 10.56 -0.99
N PHE A 62 0.31 10.30 -0.38
CA PHE A 62 -0.90 11.05 -0.72
C PHE A 62 -0.75 12.52 -0.37
N ASN A 63 -0.15 12.82 0.76
CA ASN A 63 -0.01 14.20 1.22
C ASN A 63 0.96 15.01 0.38
N LYS A 64 1.84 14.36 -0.34
CA LYS A 64 2.81 15.05 -1.19
C LYS A 64 2.27 15.38 -2.57
N ARG A 65 1.07 14.95 -2.88
CA ARG A 65 0.52 15.15 -4.22
C ARG A 65 -0.31 16.47 -4.31
#